data_0275d44987f7aba4c804a065e2201b42
#
_entry.id   0275d44987f7aba4c804a065e2201b42
#
_cell.length_a   1.000
_cell.length_b   1.000
_cell.length_c   1.000
_cell.angle_alpha   90.00
_cell.angle_beta   90.00
_cell.angle_gamma   90.00
#
_symmetry.space_group_name_H-M   'P 1'
#
loop_
_entity.id
_entity.type
_entity.pdbx_description
1 polymer ?
#
loop_
_entity_poly.entity_id
_entity_poly.type
_entity_poly.pdbx_seq_one_letter_code
_entity_poly.pdbx_strand_id
1 'polypeptide(L)'
;MEKRLLCGEEVSLLGFGAMRLPTQEDGTIDRVKAGRLVDTLYQNGVNYFDTAYVYHQGESEEFLGEALRKYPRDSFYLATKTPGHLINPDYDPVEAFERQLRRCETDYFDFYLLHNVMESSLPTYTNPDLRVMDYLLEQKAKGHIRHLGISSHGQLPMLETYMKAYGKEIEFVQLQINYLDWSLQQAKEKYELITDLGLPIIVMEPCRGGSLAALDAESVRKMKTLRPQDSVPAWAFRFVGSLPNVSVVLSGMSSMEQVEDNLKTFCHFERLSETEQALLADIARSLMDIVPCTACRYCCDGCPMQLDIPYLLKIYNDAKFSPTVMNGMLINALPKEAQPAACIGCGACAQICPQHIDIPAALADLTKIIAEGPDWAKVSAERLKLDRK
;
A
#
# COMPACT_ATOMS: atom_id res chain seq x y z
N MET A 1 -19.67 2.97 14.62
CA MET A 1 -18.31 2.89 14.05
C MET A 1 -17.35 2.48 15.14
N GLU A 2 -16.64 1.37 14.95
CA GLU A 2 -15.57 0.97 15.87
C GLU A 2 -14.42 1.97 15.82
N LYS A 3 -13.85 2.28 16.98
CA LYS A 3 -12.71 3.19 17.10
C LYS A 3 -11.52 2.50 17.76
N ARG A 4 -10.31 2.94 17.42
CA ARG A 4 -9.05 2.45 17.96
C ARG A 4 -8.08 3.61 18.23
N LEU A 5 -7.03 3.33 18.98
CA LEU A 5 -5.98 4.31 19.21
C LEU A 5 -4.91 4.24 18.11
N LEU A 6 -4.54 5.40 17.58
CA LEU A 6 -3.41 5.60 16.69
C LEU A 6 -2.57 6.76 17.24
N CYS A 7 -1.38 6.48 17.74
CA CYS A 7 -0.50 7.48 18.37
C CYS A 7 -1.18 8.28 19.50
N GLY A 8 -2.13 7.67 20.22
CA GLY A 8 -2.90 8.32 21.30
C GLY A 8 -4.22 8.97 20.86
N GLU A 9 -4.44 9.11 19.55
CA GLU A 9 -5.65 9.68 18.97
C GLU A 9 -6.75 8.61 18.75
N GLU A 10 -8.01 8.94 19.00
CA GLU A 10 -9.16 8.04 18.82
C GLU A 10 -9.66 8.08 17.37
N VAL A 11 -9.18 7.16 16.53
CA VAL A 11 -9.51 7.08 15.11
C VAL A 11 -10.58 6.02 14.82
N SER A 12 -11.40 6.22 13.78
CA SER A 12 -12.29 5.18 13.26
C SER A 12 -11.49 4.03 12.65
N LEU A 13 -11.88 2.77 12.92
CA LEU A 13 -11.25 1.61 12.30
C LEU A 13 -11.35 1.64 10.78
N LEU A 14 -12.46 2.12 10.21
CA LEU A 14 -12.56 2.44 8.78
C LEU A 14 -11.97 3.82 8.53
N GLY A 15 -10.95 3.89 7.65
CA GLY A 15 -10.44 5.12 7.09
C GLY A 15 -10.84 5.30 5.63
N PHE A 16 -11.09 6.53 5.20
CA PHE A 16 -11.35 6.85 3.80
C PHE A 16 -10.06 7.11 3.05
N GLY A 17 -9.74 6.26 2.05
CA GLY A 17 -8.59 6.43 1.15
C GLY A 17 -9.01 7.14 -0.14
N ALA A 18 -8.55 8.37 -0.36
CA ALA A 18 -8.94 9.22 -1.49
C ALA A 18 -8.14 8.94 -2.78
N MET A 19 -7.59 7.73 -2.93
CA MET A 19 -6.88 7.31 -4.14
C MET A 19 -7.81 6.88 -5.27
N ARG A 20 -9.06 6.47 -4.95
CA ARG A 20 -10.02 5.89 -5.90
C ARG A 20 -11.35 6.65 -5.88
N LEU A 21 -11.27 7.97 -5.92
CA LEU A 21 -12.48 8.81 -5.97
C LEU A 21 -13.22 8.57 -7.31
N PRO A 22 -14.56 8.72 -7.34
CA PRO A 22 -15.32 8.68 -8.58
C PRO A 22 -14.85 9.80 -9.52
N THR A 23 -14.70 9.46 -10.80
CA THR A 23 -14.26 10.40 -11.84
C THR A 23 -15.33 10.62 -12.90
N GLN A 24 -15.22 11.74 -13.60
CA GLN A 24 -15.95 12.07 -14.81
C GLN A 24 -15.32 11.36 -16.02
N GLU A 25 -15.92 11.50 -17.20
CA GLU A 25 -15.42 10.89 -18.44
C GLU A 25 -14.03 11.42 -18.85
N ASP A 26 -13.70 12.65 -18.47
CA ASP A 26 -12.40 13.28 -18.73
C ASP A 26 -11.30 12.90 -17.72
N GLY A 27 -11.63 12.06 -16.72
CA GLY A 27 -10.72 11.57 -15.68
C GLY A 27 -10.59 12.51 -14.47
N THR A 28 -11.22 13.68 -14.46
CA THR A 28 -11.27 14.58 -13.30
C THR A 28 -12.19 14.02 -12.21
N ILE A 29 -12.01 14.45 -10.96
CA ILE A 29 -12.84 13.99 -9.86
C ILE A 29 -14.30 14.47 -10.04
N ASP A 30 -15.26 13.57 -9.96
CA ASP A 30 -16.67 13.92 -9.80
C ASP A 30 -16.91 14.44 -8.38
N ARG A 31 -16.64 15.73 -8.18
CA ARG A 31 -16.71 16.39 -6.84
C ARG A 31 -18.06 16.26 -6.17
N VAL A 32 -19.15 16.18 -6.95
CA VAL A 32 -20.50 16.02 -6.41
C VAL A 32 -20.70 14.61 -5.84
N LYS A 33 -20.35 13.57 -6.61
CA LYS A 33 -20.43 12.19 -6.12
C LYS A 33 -19.43 11.95 -4.99
N ALA A 34 -18.16 12.34 -5.18
CA ALA A 34 -17.12 12.18 -4.16
C ALA A 34 -17.48 12.90 -2.84
N GLY A 35 -18.03 14.12 -2.91
CA GLY A 35 -18.48 14.87 -1.75
C GLY A 35 -19.59 14.16 -0.97
N ARG A 36 -20.54 13.51 -1.66
CA ARG A 36 -21.56 12.69 -1.00
C ARG A 36 -20.98 11.49 -0.26
N LEU A 37 -19.92 10.84 -0.83
CA LEU A 37 -19.24 9.74 -0.16
C LEU A 37 -18.59 10.23 1.15
N VAL A 38 -17.85 11.35 1.10
CA VAL A 38 -17.21 11.97 2.28
C VAL A 38 -18.25 12.31 3.34
N ASP A 39 -19.36 12.96 2.94
CA ASP A 39 -20.43 13.36 3.86
C ASP A 39 -21.07 12.15 4.56
N THR A 40 -21.38 11.11 3.79
CA THR A 40 -21.98 9.90 4.33
C THR A 40 -21.05 9.21 5.33
N LEU A 41 -19.76 9.11 4.99
CA LEU A 41 -18.76 8.50 5.86
C LEU A 41 -18.58 9.31 7.16
N TYR A 42 -18.41 10.62 7.06
CA TYR A 42 -18.26 11.49 8.23
C TYR A 42 -19.48 11.41 9.15
N GLN A 43 -20.69 11.50 8.61
CA GLN A 43 -21.95 11.42 9.37
C GLN A 43 -22.13 10.06 10.07
N ASN A 44 -21.51 8.99 9.57
CA ASN A 44 -21.50 7.66 10.18
C ASN A 44 -20.28 7.41 11.08
N GLY A 45 -19.51 8.44 11.43
CA GLY A 45 -18.45 8.41 12.42
C GLY A 45 -17.08 7.98 11.90
N VAL A 46 -16.88 7.98 10.57
CA VAL A 46 -15.54 7.91 9.98
C VAL A 46 -14.85 9.25 10.19
N ASN A 47 -13.69 9.23 10.83
CA ASN A 47 -12.93 10.44 11.15
C ASN A 47 -11.49 10.42 10.66
N TYR A 48 -11.05 9.39 9.91
CA TYR A 48 -9.71 9.31 9.32
C TYR A 48 -9.81 9.40 7.79
N PHE A 49 -9.20 10.45 7.21
CA PHE A 49 -9.21 10.74 5.78
C PHE A 49 -7.76 10.76 5.27
N ASP A 50 -7.46 9.88 4.31
CA ASP A 50 -6.12 9.67 3.76
C ASP A 50 -6.05 10.09 2.30
N THR A 51 -5.08 10.93 1.98
CA THR A 51 -4.74 11.31 0.62
C THR A 51 -3.24 11.20 0.37
N ALA A 52 -2.78 11.65 -0.78
CA ALA A 52 -1.36 11.83 -1.10
C ALA A 52 -1.19 12.82 -2.24
N TYR A 53 -0.01 13.43 -2.29
CA TYR A 53 0.41 14.42 -3.28
C TYR A 53 0.07 14.03 -4.73
N VAL A 54 0.18 12.72 -5.06
CA VAL A 54 0.05 12.22 -6.43
C VAL A 54 -1.35 11.68 -6.78
N TYR A 55 -2.26 11.58 -5.81
CA TYR A 55 -3.58 10.99 -6.07
C TYR A 55 -4.42 11.90 -6.95
N HIS A 56 -5.04 11.32 -7.98
CA HIS A 56 -5.79 12.08 -8.98
C HIS A 56 -4.99 13.29 -9.51
N GLN A 57 -3.67 13.10 -9.73
CA GLN A 57 -2.79 14.13 -10.29
C GLN A 57 -2.69 15.40 -9.40
N GLY A 58 -2.87 15.24 -8.08
CA GLY A 58 -2.87 16.31 -7.10
C GLY A 58 -4.26 16.82 -6.71
N GLU A 59 -5.29 16.55 -7.52
CA GLU A 59 -6.66 17.00 -7.25
C GLU A 59 -7.27 16.38 -5.97
N SER A 60 -6.77 15.21 -5.53
CA SER A 60 -7.30 14.54 -4.33
C SER A 60 -7.06 15.36 -3.06
N GLU A 61 -5.93 16.04 -2.93
CA GLU A 61 -5.64 16.93 -1.81
C GLU A 61 -6.58 18.14 -1.81
N GLU A 62 -6.72 18.80 -2.99
CA GLU A 62 -7.64 19.94 -3.15
C GLU A 62 -9.09 19.56 -2.88
N PHE A 63 -9.52 18.41 -3.41
CA PHE A 63 -10.87 17.91 -3.18
C PHE A 63 -11.14 17.64 -1.69
N LEU A 64 -10.21 17.00 -0.95
CA LEU A 64 -10.42 16.74 0.47
C LEU A 64 -10.41 18.04 1.30
N GLY A 65 -9.53 19.00 0.98
CA GLY A 65 -9.56 20.32 1.59
C GLY A 65 -10.92 20.99 1.44
N GLU A 66 -11.45 21.04 0.21
CA GLU A 66 -12.77 21.58 -0.08
C GLU A 66 -13.91 20.81 0.62
N ALA A 67 -13.90 19.48 0.55
CA ALA A 67 -14.96 18.64 1.08
C ALA A 67 -15.04 18.67 2.62
N LEU A 68 -13.88 18.78 3.30
CA LEU A 68 -13.79 18.71 4.76
C LEU A 68 -13.91 20.08 5.45
N ARG A 69 -13.66 21.23 4.76
CA ARG A 69 -13.68 22.56 5.37
C ARG A 69 -15.01 22.97 6.05
N LYS A 70 -16.11 22.30 5.69
CA LYS A 70 -17.43 22.54 6.30
C LYS A 70 -17.60 21.88 7.67
N TYR A 71 -16.69 20.99 8.05
CA TYR A 71 -16.68 20.33 9.35
C TYR A 71 -15.66 20.96 10.29
N PRO A 72 -15.88 20.92 11.63
CA PRO A 72 -14.87 21.38 12.57
C PRO A 72 -13.55 20.65 12.36
N ARG A 73 -12.43 21.40 12.27
CA ARG A 73 -11.10 20.83 11.93
C ARG A 73 -10.62 19.79 12.95
N ASP A 74 -11.03 19.90 14.20
CA ASP A 74 -10.72 18.99 15.30
C ASP A 74 -11.65 17.77 15.37
N SER A 75 -12.61 17.65 14.47
CA SER A 75 -13.54 16.51 14.42
C SER A 75 -13.10 15.39 13.49
N PHE A 76 -12.02 15.57 12.75
CA PHE A 76 -11.45 14.58 11.84
C PHE A 76 -9.93 14.65 11.80
N TYR A 77 -9.32 13.56 11.37
CA TYR A 77 -7.88 13.43 11.13
C TYR A 77 -7.61 13.42 9.63
N LEU A 78 -6.70 14.28 9.19
CA LEU A 78 -6.24 14.39 7.80
C LEU A 78 -4.83 13.85 7.67
N ALA A 79 -4.66 12.88 6.77
CA ALA A 79 -3.37 12.29 6.45
C ALA A 79 -3.00 12.57 5.00
N THR A 80 -1.74 12.97 4.77
CA THR A 80 -1.14 13.04 3.43
C THR A 80 0.30 12.56 3.43
N LYS A 81 0.95 12.51 2.25
CA LYS A 81 2.24 11.84 2.09
C LYS A 81 3.16 12.64 1.17
N THR A 82 4.43 12.82 1.57
CA THR A 82 5.44 13.50 0.74
C THR A 82 5.80 12.69 -0.51
N PRO A 83 5.97 13.33 -1.69
CA PRO A 83 6.14 12.65 -2.97
C PRO A 83 7.57 12.18 -3.30
N GLY A 84 8.46 12.03 -2.32
CA GLY A 84 9.87 11.66 -2.54
C GLY A 84 10.10 10.28 -3.20
N HIS A 85 9.04 9.50 -3.44
CA HIS A 85 9.10 8.26 -4.23
C HIS A 85 9.02 8.49 -5.75
N LEU A 86 8.71 9.71 -6.19
CA LEU A 86 8.72 10.08 -7.61
C LEU A 86 10.16 10.17 -8.14
N ILE A 87 10.34 9.85 -9.41
CA ILE A 87 11.60 10.12 -10.13
C ILE A 87 11.62 11.61 -10.50
N ASN A 88 12.04 12.44 -9.55
CA ASN A 88 12.06 13.88 -9.72
C ASN A 88 13.43 14.45 -9.27
N PRO A 89 14.31 14.87 -10.20
CA PRO A 89 15.60 15.46 -9.84
C PRO A 89 15.46 16.83 -9.13
N ASP A 90 14.33 17.51 -9.32
CA ASP A 90 14.03 18.81 -8.73
C ASP A 90 13.16 18.69 -7.46
N TYR A 91 13.15 17.49 -6.83
CA TYR A 91 12.35 17.28 -5.62
C TYR A 91 12.86 18.17 -4.49
N ASP A 92 11.97 19.02 -3.99
CA ASP A 92 12.17 19.86 -2.82
C ASP A 92 11.12 19.51 -1.75
N PRO A 93 11.52 18.98 -0.59
CA PRO A 93 10.58 18.61 0.47
C PRO A 93 9.86 19.84 1.05
N VAL A 94 10.49 21.03 1.04
CA VAL A 94 9.88 22.27 1.56
C VAL A 94 8.73 22.70 0.65
N GLU A 95 9.01 22.83 -0.65
CA GLU A 95 7.99 23.22 -1.63
C GLU A 95 6.83 22.22 -1.67
N ALA A 96 7.14 20.93 -1.62
CA ALA A 96 6.13 19.87 -1.61
C ALA A 96 5.20 19.99 -0.40
N PHE A 97 5.75 20.15 0.80
CA PHE A 97 4.98 20.27 2.04
C PHE A 97 4.09 21.51 2.07
N GLU A 98 4.64 22.67 1.72
CA GLU A 98 3.89 23.93 1.67
C GLU A 98 2.76 23.89 0.63
N ARG A 99 2.99 23.25 -0.53
CA ARG A 99 1.96 23.04 -1.55
C ARG A 99 0.83 22.15 -1.03
N GLN A 100 1.14 21.10 -0.27
CA GLN A 100 0.16 20.22 0.33
C GLN A 100 -0.72 20.94 1.37
N LEU A 101 -0.14 21.80 2.22
CA LEU A 101 -0.92 22.63 3.14
C LEU A 101 -1.92 23.53 2.38
N ARG A 102 -1.45 24.16 1.29
CA ARG A 102 -2.34 25.01 0.45
C ARG A 102 -3.45 24.20 -0.22
N ARG A 103 -3.11 23.03 -0.82
CA ARG A 103 -4.10 22.16 -1.49
C ARG A 103 -5.16 21.64 -0.53
N CYS A 104 -4.74 21.22 0.66
CA CYS A 104 -5.64 20.70 1.68
C CYS A 104 -6.37 21.80 2.47
N GLU A 105 -6.15 23.08 2.18
CA GLU A 105 -6.73 24.23 2.89
C GLU A 105 -6.57 24.11 4.43
N THR A 106 -5.36 23.73 4.90
CA THR A 106 -5.10 23.47 6.32
C THR A 106 -3.75 24.02 6.76
N ASP A 107 -3.60 24.33 8.05
CA ASP A 107 -2.36 24.80 8.65
C ASP A 107 -1.51 23.64 9.23
N TYR A 108 -2.10 22.44 9.35
CA TYR A 108 -1.40 21.27 9.86
C TYR A 108 -2.01 19.96 9.36
N PHE A 109 -1.19 18.91 9.35
CA PHE A 109 -1.62 17.52 9.15
C PHE A 109 -1.59 16.76 10.47
N ASP A 110 -2.63 15.98 10.74
CA ASP A 110 -2.65 15.09 11.90
C ASP A 110 -1.66 13.93 11.71
N PHE A 111 -1.63 13.38 10.51
CA PHE A 111 -0.72 12.29 10.14
C PHE A 111 -0.01 12.64 8.83
N TYR A 112 1.30 12.58 8.84
CA TYR A 112 2.11 12.85 7.65
C TYR A 112 3.08 11.69 7.41
N LEU A 113 3.20 11.23 6.16
CA LEU A 113 3.97 10.04 5.84
C LEU A 113 5.05 10.31 4.79
N LEU A 114 6.18 9.62 4.92
CA LEU A 114 7.05 9.39 3.77
C LEU A 114 6.35 8.38 2.87
N HIS A 115 6.04 8.78 1.63
CA HIS A 115 5.23 7.99 0.72
C HIS A 115 6.04 6.88 0.06
N ASN A 116 5.59 5.64 0.22
CA ASN A 116 6.13 4.49 -0.48
C ASN A 116 7.65 4.32 -0.28
N VAL A 117 8.06 4.22 1.00
CA VAL A 117 9.44 3.87 1.35
C VAL A 117 9.70 2.44 0.89
N MET A 118 10.54 2.29 -0.14
CA MET A 118 10.91 1.03 -0.76
C MET A 118 12.28 1.15 -1.43
N GLU A 119 12.78 0.09 -2.03
CA GLU A 119 14.11 0.00 -2.63
C GLU A 119 14.40 1.14 -3.63
N SER A 120 13.40 1.52 -4.43
CA SER A 120 13.55 2.57 -5.46
C SER A 120 13.52 3.99 -4.91
N SER A 121 12.85 4.22 -3.78
CA SER A 121 12.69 5.55 -3.18
C SER A 121 13.66 5.80 -2.02
N LEU A 122 14.25 4.74 -1.47
CA LEU A 122 15.19 4.83 -0.35
C LEU A 122 16.33 5.84 -0.61
N PRO A 123 16.96 5.87 -1.80
CA PRO A 123 18.01 6.85 -2.09
C PRO A 123 17.56 8.31 -1.93
N THR A 124 16.33 8.64 -2.30
CA THR A 124 15.77 9.99 -2.11
C THR A 124 15.57 10.32 -0.63
N TYR A 125 14.94 9.41 0.12
CA TYR A 125 14.62 9.64 1.52
C TYR A 125 15.84 9.64 2.45
N THR A 126 16.95 9.02 2.03
CA THR A 126 18.22 8.97 2.78
C THR A 126 19.28 9.93 2.24
N ASN A 127 18.96 10.73 1.21
CA ASN A 127 19.88 11.69 0.65
C ASN A 127 20.14 12.85 1.66
N PRO A 128 21.37 13.04 2.14
CA PRO A 128 21.68 14.07 3.12
C PRO A 128 21.52 15.50 2.57
N ASP A 129 21.63 15.70 1.25
CA ASP A 129 21.46 17.01 0.63
C ASP A 129 20.00 17.47 0.61
N LEU A 130 19.06 16.53 0.53
CA LEU A 130 17.61 16.82 0.55
C LEU A 130 17.07 17.02 1.97
N ARG A 131 17.75 16.51 3.01
CA ARG A 131 17.37 16.65 4.43
C ARG A 131 15.90 16.38 4.71
N VAL A 132 15.30 15.41 4.00
CA VAL A 132 13.84 15.15 4.05
C VAL A 132 13.38 14.89 5.49
N MET A 133 14.03 13.96 6.20
CA MET A 133 13.66 13.62 7.58
C MET A 133 13.85 14.82 8.52
N ASP A 134 14.98 15.51 8.44
CA ASP A 134 15.26 16.69 9.28
C ASP A 134 14.19 17.74 9.12
N TYR A 135 13.84 18.07 7.86
CA TYR A 135 12.80 19.05 7.56
C TYR A 135 11.43 18.65 8.14
N LEU A 136 11.03 17.38 7.97
CA LEU A 136 9.74 16.90 8.50
C LEU A 136 9.72 16.92 10.03
N LEU A 137 10.82 16.60 10.69
CA LEU A 137 10.96 16.73 12.15
C LEU A 137 10.89 18.19 12.62
N GLU A 138 11.46 19.14 11.84
CA GLU A 138 11.30 20.58 12.09
C GLU A 138 9.83 21.00 11.98
N GLN A 139 9.09 20.52 10.96
CA GLN A 139 7.66 20.81 10.82
C GLN A 139 6.84 20.21 11.95
N LYS A 140 7.20 19.02 12.42
CA LYS A 140 6.59 18.41 13.58
C LYS A 140 6.84 19.23 14.85
N ALA A 141 8.06 19.70 15.08
CA ALA A 141 8.38 20.57 16.22
C ALA A 141 7.63 21.91 16.19
N LYS A 142 7.28 22.42 15.00
CA LYS A 142 6.46 23.62 14.81
C LYS A 142 4.94 23.35 14.96
N GLY A 143 4.51 22.10 15.04
CA GLY A 143 3.10 21.71 15.13
C GLY A 143 2.37 21.63 13.79
N HIS A 144 3.07 21.77 12.66
CA HIS A 144 2.48 21.57 11.32
C HIS A 144 2.28 20.10 10.97
N ILE A 145 2.96 19.19 11.66
CA ILE A 145 2.78 17.73 11.64
C ILE A 145 2.54 17.29 13.08
N ARG A 146 1.45 16.58 13.36
CA ARG A 146 1.21 16.00 14.70
C ARG A 146 1.95 14.68 14.84
N HIS A 147 1.75 13.76 13.88
CA HIS A 147 2.35 12.41 13.87
C HIS A 147 3.06 12.14 12.56
N LEU A 148 4.31 11.68 12.63
CA LEU A 148 5.13 11.36 11.46
C LEU A 148 5.25 9.83 11.31
N GLY A 149 4.95 9.33 10.10
CA GLY A 149 5.01 7.93 9.76
C GLY A 149 5.57 7.65 8.37
N ILE A 150 5.48 6.40 7.97
CA ILE A 150 5.83 5.97 6.62
C ILE A 150 4.72 5.11 6.02
N SER A 151 4.60 5.11 4.68
CA SER A 151 3.96 4.02 3.95
C SER A 151 5.01 3.20 3.21
N SER A 152 4.84 1.89 3.14
CA SER A 152 5.82 1.01 2.51
C SER A 152 5.18 -0.11 1.69
N HIS A 153 5.70 -0.28 0.46
CA HIS A 153 5.53 -1.48 -0.37
C HIS A 153 6.84 -2.26 -0.49
N GLY A 154 7.90 -1.84 0.20
CA GLY A 154 9.21 -2.45 0.16
C GLY A 154 9.23 -3.89 0.67
N GLN A 155 10.28 -4.63 0.29
CA GLN A 155 10.50 -5.98 0.80
C GLN A 155 10.90 -5.96 2.27
N LEU A 156 10.72 -7.08 2.97
CA LEU A 156 11.01 -7.17 4.40
C LEU A 156 12.45 -6.73 4.77
N PRO A 157 13.53 -7.15 4.09
CA PRO A 157 14.90 -6.74 4.44
C PRO A 157 15.14 -5.23 4.31
N MET A 158 14.51 -4.59 3.31
CA MET A 158 14.58 -3.13 3.17
C MET A 158 13.87 -2.45 4.34
N LEU A 159 12.66 -2.90 4.69
CA LEU A 159 11.88 -2.34 5.80
C LEU A 159 12.64 -2.50 7.13
N GLU A 160 13.22 -3.68 7.42
CA GLU A 160 14.06 -3.93 8.58
C GLU A 160 15.24 -2.93 8.66
N THR A 161 15.93 -2.76 7.54
CA THR A 161 17.08 -1.84 7.44
C THR A 161 16.65 -0.39 7.70
N TYR A 162 15.53 0.04 7.09
CA TYR A 162 15.00 1.38 7.28
C TYR A 162 14.56 1.62 8.73
N MET A 163 13.79 0.70 9.31
CA MET A 163 13.32 0.83 10.69
C MET A 163 14.46 0.78 11.71
N LYS A 164 15.53 0.03 11.46
CA LYS A 164 16.73 0.06 12.29
C LYS A 164 17.44 1.42 12.27
N ALA A 165 17.44 2.09 11.12
CA ALA A 165 18.12 3.38 10.95
C ALA A 165 17.27 4.57 11.43
N TYR A 166 15.98 4.56 11.15
CA TYR A 166 15.07 5.71 11.32
C TYR A 166 13.82 5.44 12.17
N GLY A 167 13.66 4.23 12.70
CA GLY A 167 12.45 3.83 13.42
C GLY A 167 12.16 4.61 14.69
N LYS A 168 13.14 5.33 15.25
CA LYS A 168 12.95 6.18 16.44
C LYS A 168 12.18 7.46 16.13
N GLU A 169 12.25 7.94 14.91
CA GLU A 169 11.57 9.13 14.40
C GLU A 169 10.16 8.83 13.87
N ILE A 170 9.83 7.53 13.72
CA ILE A 170 8.57 7.05 13.15
C ILE A 170 7.60 6.65 14.27
N GLU A 171 6.36 7.11 14.19
CA GLU A 171 5.32 6.86 15.20
C GLU A 171 4.27 5.83 14.75
N PHE A 172 4.13 5.60 13.43
CA PHE A 172 3.20 4.62 12.85
C PHE A 172 3.66 4.20 11.46
N VAL A 173 3.18 3.04 11.01
CA VAL A 173 3.55 2.52 9.69
C VAL A 173 2.28 2.11 8.92
N GLN A 174 2.18 2.55 7.66
CA GLN A 174 1.13 2.13 6.73
C GLN A 174 1.66 1.02 5.83
N LEU A 175 1.04 -0.19 5.92
CA LEU A 175 1.46 -1.39 5.20
C LEU A 175 0.34 -1.94 4.31
N GLN A 176 0.73 -2.53 3.18
CA GLN A 176 -0.17 -3.37 2.41
C GLN A 176 -0.38 -4.70 3.13
N ILE A 177 -1.60 -4.93 3.62
CA ILE A 177 -1.97 -6.17 4.31
C ILE A 177 -3.34 -6.64 3.82
N ASN A 178 -3.44 -7.91 3.42
CA ASN A 178 -4.65 -8.63 3.15
C ASN A 178 -4.38 -10.14 3.32
N TYR A 179 -5.42 -10.97 3.29
CA TYR A 179 -5.27 -12.41 3.56
C TYR A 179 -4.45 -13.15 2.49
N LEU A 180 -4.33 -12.64 1.25
CA LEU A 180 -3.48 -13.21 0.21
C LEU A 180 -2.02 -12.81 0.42
N ASP A 181 -1.76 -11.51 0.58
CA ASP A 181 -0.41 -10.98 0.76
C ASP A 181 0.19 -11.34 2.13
N TRP A 182 -0.65 -11.86 3.06
CA TRP A 182 -0.21 -12.38 4.36
C TRP A 182 0.95 -13.36 4.23
N SER A 183 0.90 -14.22 3.20
CA SER A 183 2.02 -15.11 2.83
C SER A 183 2.71 -14.71 1.52
N LEU A 184 1.98 -14.22 0.52
CA LEU A 184 2.55 -13.93 -0.81
C LEU A 184 3.61 -12.84 -0.77
N GLN A 185 3.35 -11.74 -0.02
CA GLN A 185 4.29 -10.61 0.13
C GLN A 185 4.97 -10.53 1.50
N GLN A 186 4.92 -11.59 2.29
CA GLN A 186 5.43 -11.61 3.67
C GLN A 186 4.79 -10.47 4.52
N ALA A 187 3.50 -10.20 4.30
CA ALA A 187 2.81 -9.18 5.07
C ALA A 187 2.70 -9.56 6.56
N LYS A 188 2.69 -10.86 6.88
CA LYS A 188 2.74 -11.37 8.25
C LYS A 188 4.02 -10.93 8.95
N GLU A 189 5.15 -11.20 8.35
CA GLU A 189 6.48 -10.89 8.92
C GLU A 189 6.68 -9.38 9.03
N LYS A 190 6.19 -8.59 8.06
CA LYS A 190 6.20 -7.13 8.15
C LYS A 190 5.31 -6.62 9.28
N TYR A 191 4.12 -7.20 9.45
CA TYR A 191 3.22 -6.89 10.56
C TYR A 191 3.85 -7.20 11.92
N GLU A 192 4.48 -8.38 12.05
CA GLU A 192 5.16 -8.81 13.27
C GLU A 192 6.34 -7.87 13.59
N LEU A 193 7.19 -7.54 12.60
CA LEU A 193 8.30 -6.59 12.76
C LEU A 193 7.83 -5.25 13.34
N ILE A 194 6.78 -4.65 12.77
CA ILE A 194 6.29 -3.34 13.22
C ILE A 194 5.59 -3.45 14.58
N THR A 195 4.93 -4.57 14.85
CA THR A 195 4.30 -4.84 16.14
C THR A 195 5.35 -5.00 17.26
N ASP A 196 6.45 -5.69 17.00
CA ASP A 196 7.55 -5.88 17.95
C ASP A 196 8.28 -4.56 18.26
N LEU A 197 8.26 -3.62 17.31
CA LEU A 197 8.75 -2.25 17.53
C LEU A 197 7.76 -1.38 18.33
N GLY A 198 6.57 -1.88 18.66
CA GLY A 198 5.54 -1.15 19.41
C GLY A 198 4.85 -0.05 18.59
N LEU A 199 4.94 -0.09 17.27
CA LEU A 199 4.37 0.92 16.39
C LEU A 199 2.99 0.48 15.87
N PRO A 200 1.95 1.35 15.91
CA PRO A 200 0.64 1.04 15.37
C PRO A 200 0.66 0.98 13.83
N ILE A 201 -0.24 0.17 13.28
CA ILE A 201 -0.31 -0.10 11.85
C ILE A 201 -1.60 0.46 11.24
N ILE A 202 -1.43 1.15 10.11
CA ILE A 202 -2.52 1.48 9.17
C ILE A 202 -2.44 0.48 8.02
N VAL A 203 -3.57 -0.12 7.65
CA VAL A 203 -3.64 -1.05 6.53
C VAL A 203 -4.06 -0.32 5.26
N MET A 204 -3.27 -0.47 4.20
CA MET A 204 -3.65 -0.14 2.83
C MET A 204 -3.87 -1.40 2.00
N GLU A 205 -4.64 -1.29 0.94
CA GLU A 205 -4.99 -2.38 0.01
C GLU A 205 -5.59 -3.65 0.66
N PRO A 206 -6.55 -3.52 1.57
CA PRO A 206 -7.18 -4.68 2.21
C PRO A 206 -7.87 -5.61 1.22
N CYS A 207 -8.38 -5.06 0.09
CA CYS A 207 -8.96 -5.81 -1.02
C CYS A 207 -8.02 -5.94 -2.23
N ARG A 208 -6.71 -5.66 -2.07
CA ARG A 208 -5.68 -5.76 -3.11
C ARG A 208 -6.10 -5.12 -4.44
N GLY A 209 -6.37 -3.81 -4.39
CA GLY A 209 -6.83 -3.05 -5.56
C GLY A 209 -8.20 -3.46 -6.10
N GLY A 210 -8.96 -4.30 -5.37
CA GLY A 210 -10.24 -4.86 -5.79
C GLY A 210 -10.17 -6.32 -6.26
N SER A 211 -8.96 -6.90 -6.43
CA SER A 211 -8.80 -8.29 -6.88
C SER A 211 -9.45 -9.30 -5.91
N LEU A 212 -9.48 -8.99 -4.62
CA LEU A 212 -10.10 -9.82 -3.58
C LEU A 212 -11.60 -9.54 -3.39
N ALA A 213 -12.18 -8.64 -4.16
CA ALA A 213 -13.63 -8.37 -4.14
C ALA A 213 -14.41 -9.27 -5.11
N ALA A 214 -13.74 -9.90 -6.09
CA ALA A 214 -14.33 -10.77 -7.10
C ALA A 214 -13.62 -12.12 -7.11
N LEU A 215 -14.13 -13.06 -6.33
CA LEU A 215 -13.60 -14.41 -6.22
C LEU A 215 -14.42 -15.40 -7.07
N ASP A 216 -13.87 -16.60 -7.25
CA ASP A 216 -14.57 -17.71 -7.88
C ASP A 216 -15.83 -18.14 -7.09
N ALA A 217 -16.78 -18.77 -7.79
CA ALA A 217 -18.07 -19.14 -7.23
C ALA A 217 -17.98 -20.13 -6.05
N GLU A 218 -16.94 -20.98 -6.00
CA GLU A 218 -16.74 -21.93 -4.92
C GLU A 218 -16.28 -21.22 -3.64
N SER A 219 -15.30 -20.33 -3.75
CA SER A 219 -14.83 -19.49 -2.65
C SER A 219 -15.96 -18.63 -2.06
N VAL A 220 -16.75 -17.98 -2.94
CA VAL A 220 -17.92 -17.20 -2.51
C VAL A 220 -18.95 -18.07 -1.78
N ARG A 221 -19.25 -19.27 -2.28
CA ARG A 221 -20.18 -20.19 -1.62
C ARG A 221 -19.71 -20.60 -0.23
N LYS A 222 -18.41 -20.91 -0.06
CA LYS A 222 -17.82 -21.26 1.25
C LYS A 222 -17.95 -20.08 2.23
N MET A 223 -17.63 -18.86 1.79
CA MET A 223 -17.81 -17.65 2.61
C MET A 223 -19.27 -17.46 3.04
N LYS A 224 -20.21 -17.57 2.10
CA LYS A 224 -21.65 -17.40 2.37
C LYS A 224 -22.24 -18.48 3.29
N THR A 225 -21.62 -19.65 3.39
CA THR A 225 -22.03 -20.69 4.34
C THR A 225 -21.78 -20.26 5.78
N LEU A 226 -20.70 -19.53 6.06
CA LEU A 226 -20.36 -19.06 7.40
C LEU A 226 -20.97 -17.69 7.71
N ARG A 227 -20.94 -16.76 6.73
CA ARG A 227 -21.50 -15.40 6.86
C ARG A 227 -22.41 -15.07 5.67
N PRO A 228 -23.68 -15.50 5.69
CA PRO A 228 -24.60 -15.33 4.56
C PRO A 228 -24.84 -13.88 4.16
N GLN A 229 -24.76 -12.95 5.12
CA GLN A 229 -25.08 -11.54 4.95
C GLN A 229 -23.87 -10.67 4.60
N ASP A 230 -22.64 -11.18 4.74
CA ASP A 230 -21.43 -10.42 4.46
C ASP A 230 -21.12 -10.47 2.95
N SER A 231 -20.69 -9.35 2.40
CA SER A 231 -20.13 -9.28 1.05
C SER A 231 -18.75 -9.96 0.99
N VAL A 232 -18.24 -10.24 -0.21
CA VAL A 232 -16.87 -10.76 -0.36
C VAL A 232 -15.83 -9.75 0.18
N PRO A 233 -15.89 -8.44 -0.12
CA PRO A 233 -14.98 -7.46 0.48
C PRO A 233 -15.02 -7.43 2.01
N ALA A 234 -16.19 -7.62 2.63
CA ALA A 234 -16.31 -7.63 4.08
C ALA A 234 -15.37 -8.65 4.76
N TRP A 235 -15.12 -9.80 4.14
CA TRP A 235 -14.18 -10.79 4.65
C TRP A 235 -12.74 -10.28 4.68
N ALA A 236 -12.32 -9.58 3.63
CA ALA A 236 -10.99 -8.96 3.58
C ALA A 236 -10.85 -7.87 4.64
N PHE A 237 -11.87 -7.03 4.84
CA PHE A 237 -11.89 -6.01 5.88
C PHE A 237 -11.89 -6.62 7.28
N ARG A 238 -12.68 -7.68 7.51
CA ARG A 238 -12.68 -8.39 8.80
C ARG A 238 -11.35 -9.06 9.08
N PHE A 239 -10.67 -9.63 8.06
CA PHE A 239 -9.34 -10.21 8.24
C PHE A 239 -8.37 -9.17 8.83
N VAL A 240 -8.18 -8.05 8.15
CA VAL A 240 -7.23 -7.03 8.60
C VAL A 240 -7.68 -6.32 9.88
N GLY A 241 -8.98 -6.05 10.03
CA GLY A 241 -9.52 -5.47 11.24
C GLY A 241 -9.48 -6.42 12.46
N SER A 242 -9.31 -7.73 12.27
CA SER A 242 -9.12 -8.69 13.36
C SER A 242 -7.70 -8.69 13.93
N LEU A 243 -6.73 -8.12 13.21
CA LEU A 243 -5.34 -8.01 13.68
C LEU A 243 -5.25 -6.99 14.83
N PRO A 244 -4.70 -7.37 16.00
CA PRO A 244 -4.73 -6.53 17.21
C PRO A 244 -4.05 -5.17 17.05
N ASN A 245 -2.93 -5.10 16.30
CA ASN A 245 -2.12 -3.89 16.13
C ASN A 245 -2.53 -3.03 14.92
N VAL A 246 -3.68 -3.31 14.31
CA VAL A 246 -4.24 -2.48 13.23
C VAL A 246 -5.13 -1.41 13.84
N SER A 247 -4.79 -0.15 13.64
CA SER A 247 -5.56 1.01 14.10
C SER A 247 -6.55 1.52 13.07
N VAL A 248 -6.15 1.54 11.78
CA VAL A 248 -6.99 2.02 10.67
C VAL A 248 -6.90 1.05 9.50
N VAL A 249 -8.03 0.79 8.86
CA VAL A 249 -8.15 0.06 7.59
C VAL A 249 -8.62 1.03 6.51
N LEU A 250 -7.72 1.39 5.60
CA LEU A 250 -8.03 2.29 4.50
C LEU A 250 -8.84 1.57 3.42
N SER A 251 -9.97 2.15 3.05
CA SER A 251 -10.74 1.71 1.90
C SER A 251 -10.90 2.84 0.89
N GLY A 252 -10.55 2.55 -0.37
CA GLY A 252 -10.88 3.40 -1.51
C GLY A 252 -12.27 3.05 -2.01
N MET A 253 -13.22 3.95 -1.82
CA MET A 253 -14.62 3.77 -2.21
C MET A 253 -14.96 4.74 -3.35
N SER A 254 -15.44 4.20 -4.47
CA SER A 254 -15.77 4.95 -5.68
C SER A 254 -17.29 5.07 -5.90
N SER A 255 -18.09 4.37 -5.10
CA SER A 255 -19.55 4.39 -5.21
C SER A 255 -20.23 4.36 -3.85
N MET A 256 -21.51 4.75 -3.80
CA MET A 256 -22.29 4.75 -2.57
C MET A 256 -22.53 3.32 -2.06
N GLU A 257 -22.71 2.35 -2.95
CA GLU A 257 -22.87 0.94 -2.60
C GLU A 257 -21.66 0.41 -1.82
N GLN A 258 -20.43 0.80 -2.23
CA GLN A 258 -19.21 0.45 -1.50
C GLN A 258 -19.15 1.12 -0.13
N VAL A 259 -19.61 2.37 -0.02
CA VAL A 259 -19.70 3.08 1.27
C VAL A 259 -20.67 2.37 2.20
N GLU A 260 -21.88 2.05 1.74
CA GLU A 260 -22.91 1.37 2.51
C GLU A 260 -22.46 -0.02 2.99
N ASP A 261 -21.83 -0.81 2.09
CA ASP A 261 -21.31 -2.14 2.44
C ASP A 261 -20.18 -2.06 3.49
N ASN A 262 -19.26 -1.10 3.33
CA ASN A 262 -18.19 -0.89 4.28
C ASN A 262 -18.72 -0.38 5.63
N LEU A 263 -19.65 0.57 5.63
CA LEU A 263 -20.30 1.04 6.86
C LEU A 263 -21.03 -0.11 7.58
N LYS A 264 -21.75 -0.96 6.85
CA LYS A 264 -22.37 -2.16 7.43
C LYS A 264 -21.34 -3.04 8.13
N THR A 265 -20.17 -3.23 7.52
CA THR A 265 -19.10 -4.07 8.07
C THR A 265 -18.44 -3.46 9.30
N PHE A 266 -18.14 -2.14 9.28
CA PHE A 266 -17.36 -1.49 10.33
C PHE A 266 -18.19 -0.86 11.46
N CYS A 267 -19.46 -0.51 11.23
CA CYS A 267 -20.34 -0.06 12.32
C CYS A 267 -20.76 -1.21 13.24
N HIS A 268 -20.76 -2.44 12.74
CA HIS A 268 -21.03 -3.67 13.49
C HIS A 268 -19.88 -4.65 13.33
N PHE A 269 -18.66 -4.17 13.64
CA PHE A 269 -17.47 -4.94 13.42
C PHE A 269 -17.40 -6.16 14.34
N GLU A 270 -17.24 -7.32 13.73
CA GLU A 270 -16.99 -8.58 14.41
C GLU A 270 -15.70 -9.18 13.88
N ARG A 271 -14.84 -9.60 14.79
CA ARG A 271 -13.59 -10.29 14.43
C ARG A 271 -13.89 -11.63 13.78
N LEU A 272 -12.99 -12.09 12.92
CA LEU A 272 -13.05 -13.44 12.38
C LEU A 272 -12.73 -14.48 13.45
N SER A 273 -13.54 -15.55 13.51
CA SER A 273 -13.24 -16.75 14.27
C SER A 273 -12.07 -17.52 13.66
N GLU A 274 -11.50 -18.48 14.40
CA GLU A 274 -10.44 -19.35 13.90
C GLU A 274 -10.87 -20.15 12.66
N THR A 275 -12.12 -20.62 12.61
CA THR A 275 -12.66 -21.32 11.44
C THR A 275 -12.73 -20.42 10.21
N GLU A 276 -13.12 -19.17 10.38
CA GLU A 276 -13.21 -18.19 9.29
C GLU A 276 -11.82 -17.79 8.81
N GLN A 277 -10.85 -17.63 9.71
CA GLN A 277 -9.46 -17.37 9.35
C GLN A 277 -8.86 -18.56 8.59
N ALA A 278 -9.12 -19.79 9.03
CA ALA A 278 -8.69 -21.00 8.32
C ALA A 278 -9.29 -21.07 6.90
N LEU A 279 -10.58 -20.74 6.74
CA LEU A 279 -11.20 -20.64 5.42
C LEU A 279 -10.51 -19.62 4.52
N LEU A 280 -10.17 -18.43 5.04
CA LEU A 280 -9.44 -17.42 4.25
C LEU A 280 -8.05 -17.89 3.86
N ALA A 281 -7.35 -18.59 4.77
CA ALA A 281 -6.04 -19.18 4.46
C ALA A 281 -6.14 -20.25 3.35
N ASP A 282 -7.21 -21.06 3.33
CA ASP A 282 -7.45 -22.03 2.28
C ASP A 282 -7.77 -21.37 0.93
N ILE A 283 -8.61 -20.33 0.94
CA ILE A 283 -8.90 -19.52 -0.25
C ILE A 283 -7.63 -18.86 -0.76
N ALA A 284 -6.82 -18.24 0.11
CA ALA A 284 -5.55 -17.62 -0.28
C ALA A 284 -4.65 -18.65 -0.99
N ARG A 285 -4.51 -19.86 -0.44
CA ARG A 285 -3.73 -20.93 -1.08
C ARG A 285 -4.27 -21.33 -2.45
N SER A 286 -5.59 -21.37 -2.64
CA SER A 286 -6.19 -21.71 -3.92
C SER A 286 -6.01 -20.62 -5.00
N LEU A 287 -5.84 -19.36 -4.57
CA LEU A 287 -5.58 -18.24 -5.47
C LEU A 287 -4.11 -18.15 -5.91
N MET A 288 -3.20 -18.83 -5.19
CA MET A 288 -1.76 -18.76 -5.45
C MET A 288 -1.33 -19.83 -6.46
N ASP A 289 -1.38 -19.52 -7.77
CA ASP A 289 -0.64 -20.28 -8.80
C ASP A 289 0.83 -19.83 -8.79
N ILE A 290 1.55 -20.18 -7.72
CA ILE A 290 2.91 -19.71 -7.47
C ILE A 290 3.97 -20.76 -7.78
N VAL A 291 5.15 -20.28 -8.18
CA VAL A 291 6.35 -21.09 -8.24
C VAL A 291 6.84 -21.36 -6.80
N PRO A 292 6.97 -22.64 -6.38
CA PRO A 292 7.20 -23.00 -4.97
C PRO A 292 8.68 -22.83 -4.55
N CYS A 293 9.23 -21.62 -4.71
CA CYS A 293 10.60 -21.31 -4.31
C CYS A 293 10.74 -21.24 -2.79
N THR A 294 11.65 -22.05 -2.22
CA THR A 294 11.95 -22.06 -0.78
C THR A 294 13.10 -21.14 -0.38
N ALA A 295 13.61 -20.33 -1.30
CA ALA A 295 14.74 -19.42 -1.11
C ALA A 295 16.02 -20.09 -0.59
N CYS A 296 16.26 -21.37 -0.92
CA CYS A 296 17.46 -22.13 -0.51
C CYS A 296 18.74 -21.62 -1.15
N ARG A 297 18.69 -20.82 -2.22
CA ARG A 297 19.78 -20.13 -2.94
C ARG A 297 20.76 -21.01 -3.72
N TYR A 298 20.61 -22.34 -3.75
CA TYR A 298 21.50 -23.22 -4.54
C TYR A 298 21.61 -22.81 -6.01
N CYS A 299 20.55 -22.23 -6.57
CA CYS A 299 20.51 -21.74 -7.94
C CYS A 299 21.34 -20.46 -8.17
N CYS A 300 21.68 -19.71 -7.11
CA CYS A 300 22.45 -18.47 -7.23
C CYS A 300 23.94 -18.76 -7.43
N ASP A 301 24.50 -19.77 -6.73
CA ASP A 301 25.94 -20.09 -6.76
C ASP A 301 26.42 -20.52 -8.15
N GLY A 302 25.55 -21.17 -8.93
CA GLY A 302 25.81 -21.60 -10.28
C GLY A 302 25.36 -20.65 -11.38
N CYS A 303 24.80 -19.48 -11.03
CA CYS A 303 24.30 -18.52 -12.01
C CYS A 303 25.47 -17.69 -12.62
N PRO A 304 25.78 -17.81 -13.94
CA PRO A 304 26.84 -17.03 -14.55
C PRO A 304 26.57 -15.52 -14.57
N MET A 305 25.29 -15.13 -14.46
CA MET A 305 24.85 -13.72 -14.37
C MET A 305 24.73 -13.23 -12.94
N GLN A 306 25.00 -14.05 -11.93
CA GLN A 306 24.95 -13.73 -10.51
C GLN A 306 23.59 -13.16 -10.07
N LEU A 307 22.49 -13.63 -10.68
CA LEU A 307 21.13 -13.16 -10.36
C LEU A 307 20.71 -13.61 -8.97
N ASP A 308 20.05 -12.72 -8.22
CA ASP A 308 19.31 -13.12 -7.01
C ASP A 308 17.99 -13.79 -7.41
N ILE A 309 18.08 -15.05 -7.82
CA ILE A 309 16.97 -15.82 -8.35
C ILE A 309 15.79 -15.90 -7.37
N PRO A 310 15.98 -16.19 -6.06
CA PRO A 310 14.88 -16.21 -5.10
C PRO A 310 14.12 -14.87 -5.01
N TYR A 311 14.85 -13.75 -5.04
CA TYR A 311 14.25 -12.42 -5.05
C TYR A 311 13.40 -12.20 -6.30
N LEU A 312 13.93 -12.53 -7.48
CA LEU A 312 13.20 -12.40 -8.74
C LEU A 312 11.97 -13.31 -8.81
N LEU A 313 12.06 -14.56 -8.32
CA LEU A 313 10.92 -15.48 -8.26
C LEU A 313 9.83 -15.02 -7.29
N LYS A 314 10.19 -14.32 -6.21
CA LYS A 314 9.22 -13.71 -5.31
C LYS A 314 8.41 -12.61 -6.01
N ILE A 315 9.10 -11.71 -6.75
CA ILE A 315 8.43 -10.68 -7.54
C ILE A 315 7.58 -11.32 -8.65
N TYR A 316 8.07 -12.41 -9.27
CA TYR A 316 7.32 -13.15 -10.28
C TYR A 316 6.00 -13.70 -9.75
N ASN A 317 6.01 -14.34 -8.59
CA ASN A 317 4.80 -14.88 -7.96
C ASN A 317 3.76 -13.78 -7.71
N ASP A 318 4.19 -12.62 -7.23
CA ASP A 318 3.32 -11.48 -7.02
C ASP A 318 2.76 -10.91 -8.33
N ALA A 319 3.64 -10.68 -9.31
CA ALA A 319 3.29 -10.15 -10.62
C ALA A 319 2.38 -11.12 -11.43
N LYS A 320 2.58 -12.43 -11.29
CA LYS A 320 1.76 -13.46 -11.94
C LYS A 320 0.31 -13.45 -11.44
N PHE A 321 0.11 -13.22 -10.14
CA PHE A 321 -1.23 -13.09 -9.59
C PHE A 321 -1.94 -11.81 -10.08
N SER A 322 -1.26 -10.66 -10.01
CA SER A 322 -1.83 -9.38 -10.43
C SER A 322 -0.70 -8.37 -10.67
N PRO A 323 -0.30 -8.12 -11.94
CA PRO A 323 0.75 -7.18 -12.27
C PRO A 323 0.42 -5.77 -11.77
N THR A 324 1.37 -5.15 -11.10
CA THR A 324 1.22 -3.79 -10.57
C THR A 324 2.42 -2.93 -10.94
N VAL A 325 2.27 -1.61 -10.84
CA VAL A 325 3.40 -0.67 -11.00
C VAL A 325 4.51 -0.95 -9.97
N MET A 326 4.16 -1.50 -8.79
CA MET A 326 5.14 -1.83 -7.75
C MET A 326 6.11 -2.92 -8.20
N ASN A 327 5.65 -3.94 -8.93
CA ASN A 327 6.53 -4.96 -9.49
C ASN A 327 7.57 -4.33 -10.44
N GLY A 328 7.13 -3.40 -11.30
CA GLY A 328 8.01 -2.62 -12.16
C GLY A 328 9.03 -1.78 -11.37
N MET A 329 8.60 -1.12 -10.30
CA MET A 329 9.48 -0.32 -9.43
C MET A 329 10.54 -1.18 -8.75
N LEU A 330 10.18 -2.37 -8.23
CA LEU A 330 11.10 -3.31 -7.61
C LEU A 330 12.18 -3.81 -8.61
N ILE A 331 11.77 -4.15 -9.82
CA ILE A 331 12.72 -4.60 -10.87
C ILE A 331 13.58 -3.44 -11.33
N ASN A 332 13.04 -2.26 -11.54
CA ASN A 332 13.78 -1.08 -11.99
C ASN A 332 14.74 -0.51 -10.93
N ALA A 333 14.55 -0.84 -9.65
CA ALA A 333 15.52 -0.54 -8.59
C ALA A 333 16.81 -1.38 -8.67
N LEU A 334 16.78 -2.51 -9.40
CA LEU A 334 17.94 -3.34 -9.62
C LEU A 334 18.83 -2.79 -10.76
N PRO A 335 20.17 -2.93 -10.67
CA PRO A 335 21.06 -2.75 -11.82
C PRO A 335 20.60 -3.61 -13.01
N LYS A 336 20.80 -3.14 -14.23
CA LYS A 336 20.31 -3.83 -15.44
C LYS A 336 20.81 -5.27 -15.55
N GLU A 337 22.06 -5.52 -15.13
CA GLU A 337 22.69 -6.82 -15.06
C GLU A 337 22.12 -7.78 -14.01
N ALA A 338 21.35 -7.25 -13.05
CA ALA A 338 20.68 -8.02 -12.00
C ALA A 338 19.17 -8.19 -12.26
N GLN A 339 18.64 -7.60 -13.33
CA GLN A 339 17.22 -7.71 -13.70
C GLN A 339 16.91 -9.06 -14.36
N PRO A 340 15.66 -9.54 -14.39
CA PRO A 340 15.30 -10.84 -14.97
C PRO A 340 15.67 -10.94 -16.45
N ALA A 341 15.66 -9.84 -17.20
CA ALA A 341 16.09 -9.78 -18.61
C ALA A 341 17.57 -10.10 -18.83
N ALA A 342 18.41 -10.06 -17.81
CA ALA A 342 19.82 -10.46 -17.90
C ALA A 342 20.01 -11.99 -17.91
N CYS A 343 18.95 -12.78 -17.69
CA CYS A 343 19.01 -14.22 -17.74
C CYS A 343 19.32 -14.71 -19.16
N ILE A 344 20.43 -15.46 -19.32
CA ILE A 344 20.87 -16.04 -20.60
C ILE A 344 20.24 -17.40 -20.93
N GLY A 345 19.33 -17.90 -20.10
CA GLY A 345 18.61 -19.15 -20.33
C GLY A 345 19.46 -20.43 -20.25
N CYS A 346 20.62 -20.41 -19.59
CA CYS A 346 21.55 -21.55 -19.58
C CYS A 346 21.03 -22.82 -18.87
N GLY A 347 19.98 -22.72 -18.04
CA GLY A 347 19.34 -23.86 -17.37
C GLY A 347 20.06 -24.42 -16.14
N ALA A 348 21.27 -23.96 -15.80
CA ALA A 348 22.03 -24.46 -14.65
C ALA A 348 21.26 -24.38 -13.32
N CYS A 349 20.53 -23.29 -13.11
CA CYS A 349 19.72 -23.07 -11.93
C CYS A 349 18.53 -24.03 -11.81
N ALA A 350 17.91 -24.43 -12.93
CA ALA A 350 16.79 -25.36 -12.94
C ALA A 350 17.26 -26.80 -12.61
N GLN A 351 18.46 -27.19 -13.06
CA GLN A 351 19.04 -28.52 -12.79
C GLN A 351 19.30 -28.73 -11.30
N ILE A 352 19.74 -27.69 -10.57
CA ILE A 352 20.09 -27.77 -9.16
C ILE A 352 18.92 -27.49 -8.22
N CYS A 353 17.77 -27.03 -8.76
CA CYS A 353 16.63 -26.63 -7.95
C CYS A 353 15.95 -27.83 -7.28
N PRO A 354 15.90 -27.92 -5.92
CA PRO A 354 15.24 -29.02 -5.23
C PRO A 354 13.71 -29.06 -5.44
N GLN A 355 13.14 -27.94 -5.90
CA GLN A 355 11.71 -27.81 -6.18
C GLN A 355 11.39 -28.03 -7.68
N HIS A 356 12.38 -28.39 -8.49
CA HIS A 356 12.23 -28.63 -9.94
C HIS A 356 11.58 -27.47 -10.70
N ILE A 357 11.88 -26.22 -10.29
CA ILE A 357 11.35 -25.02 -10.91
C ILE A 357 12.06 -24.78 -12.25
N ASP A 358 11.29 -24.54 -13.32
CA ASP A 358 11.82 -23.99 -14.57
C ASP A 358 12.11 -22.48 -14.40
N ILE A 359 13.25 -22.20 -13.76
CA ILE A 359 13.66 -20.84 -13.42
C ILE A 359 13.85 -19.96 -14.66
N PRO A 360 14.53 -20.43 -15.75
CA PRO A 360 14.65 -19.63 -16.96
C PRO A 360 13.31 -19.23 -17.56
N ALA A 361 12.36 -20.14 -17.63
CA ALA A 361 11.01 -19.84 -18.12
C ALA A 361 10.29 -18.81 -17.22
N ALA A 362 10.38 -18.96 -15.90
CA ALA A 362 9.80 -18.01 -14.94
C ALA A 362 10.41 -16.60 -15.07
N LEU A 363 11.73 -16.47 -15.25
CA LEU A 363 12.39 -15.17 -15.44
C LEU A 363 12.08 -14.54 -16.80
N ALA A 364 11.93 -15.34 -17.86
CA ALA A 364 11.50 -14.85 -19.18
C ALA A 364 10.05 -14.31 -19.10
N ASP A 365 9.15 -15.04 -18.43
CA ASP A 365 7.76 -14.62 -18.23
C ASP A 365 7.68 -13.35 -17.35
N LEU A 366 8.45 -13.27 -16.26
CA LEU A 366 8.55 -12.04 -15.46
C LEU A 366 9.01 -10.86 -16.31
N THR A 367 10.00 -11.04 -17.17
CA THR A 367 10.48 -9.99 -18.09
C THR A 367 9.36 -9.49 -18.99
N LYS A 368 8.55 -10.40 -19.52
CA LYS A 368 7.38 -10.08 -20.36
C LYS A 368 6.32 -9.33 -19.56
N ILE A 369 5.94 -9.83 -18.37
CA ILE A 369 4.93 -9.20 -17.50
C ILE A 369 5.35 -7.75 -17.16
N ILE A 370 6.62 -7.52 -16.82
CA ILE A 370 7.13 -6.17 -16.52
C ILE A 370 7.12 -5.27 -17.75
N ALA A 371 7.47 -5.78 -18.92
CA ALA A 371 7.46 -5.00 -20.18
C ALA A 371 6.05 -4.62 -20.65
N GLU A 372 5.06 -5.48 -20.42
CA GLU A 372 3.66 -5.25 -20.74
C GLU A 372 2.91 -4.45 -19.65
N GLY A 373 3.48 -4.40 -18.44
CA GLY A 373 2.91 -3.72 -17.27
C GLY A 373 3.09 -2.20 -17.30
N PRO A 374 2.55 -1.50 -16.30
CA PRO A 374 2.70 -0.04 -16.18
C PRO A 374 4.17 0.37 -16.01
N ASP A 375 4.67 1.20 -16.92
CA ASP A 375 6.01 1.79 -16.85
C ASP A 375 6.04 2.92 -15.81
N TRP A 376 6.71 2.68 -14.69
CA TRP A 376 6.80 3.65 -13.60
C TRP A 376 7.45 4.99 -14.02
N ALA A 377 8.45 4.97 -14.86
CA ALA A 377 9.11 6.19 -15.31
C ALA A 377 8.13 7.08 -16.10
N LYS A 378 7.30 6.49 -16.96
CA LYS A 378 6.24 7.20 -17.68
C LYS A 378 5.17 7.71 -16.72
N VAL A 379 4.68 6.87 -15.82
CA VAL A 379 3.66 7.25 -14.82
C VAL A 379 4.18 8.39 -13.93
N SER A 380 5.43 8.30 -13.48
CA SER A 380 6.06 9.37 -12.68
C SER A 380 6.19 10.66 -13.47
N ALA A 381 6.66 10.60 -14.74
CA ALA A 381 6.81 11.76 -15.60
C ALA A 381 5.47 12.43 -15.95
N GLU A 382 4.41 11.64 -16.14
CA GLU A 382 3.05 12.16 -16.36
C GLU A 382 2.54 12.90 -15.14
N ARG A 383 2.70 12.31 -13.95
CA ARG A 383 2.31 12.94 -12.67
C ARG A 383 3.03 14.27 -12.43
N LEU A 384 4.34 14.34 -12.74
CA LEU A 384 5.12 15.59 -12.61
C LEU A 384 4.73 16.68 -13.61
N LYS A 385 4.31 16.33 -14.83
CA LYS A 385 3.85 17.33 -15.82
C LYS A 385 2.58 18.05 -15.39
N LEU A 386 1.72 17.37 -14.68
CA LEU A 386 0.44 17.90 -14.19
C LEU A 386 0.65 18.82 -12.99
N ASP A 387 1.68 18.59 -12.22
CA ASP A 387 2.09 19.40 -11.08
C ASP A 387 2.61 20.83 -11.47
N ARG A 388 3.03 20.99 -12.72
CA ARG A 388 3.56 22.26 -13.26
C ARG A 388 2.49 23.14 -13.92
N LYS A 389 1.25 22.67 -13.97
CA LYS A 389 0.11 23.47 -14.45
C LYS A 389 -0.67 24.05 -13.29
#